data_449cd627c19290018607d47758942af5
#
_entry.id   449cd627c19290018607d47758942af5
#
_cell.length_a   1.000
_cell.length_b   1.000
_cell.length_c   1.000
_cell.angle_alpha   90.00
_cell.angle_beta   90.00
_cell.angle_gamma   90.00
#
_symmetry.space_group_name_H-M   'P 1'
#
loop_
_entity.id
_entity.type
_entity.pdbx_description
1 polymer ?
#
loop_
_entity_poly.entity_id
_entity_poly.type
_entity_poly.pdbx_seq_one_letter_code
_entity_poly.pdbx_strand_id
1 'polypeptide(L)'
;MRHLYKVEVFARDYRYKDMTLLSELNVQMDYLTLENTTLTVVDLAADKGDFVHITDFYGAIIHQGIVLDVAREGNRAKLKVAPLLSLLDVQVQYDKAIFQSKPLEDCISKIITDTYISNADSLQNIAGIEVEQESSTPGTPLDIRSSIHAFWDIITKALTLYDIVVQARLEPQSKRLFFTVGKVSGKITLEAQLGNCLAHNFVLTDNYGTLNKIIFVNKDNENEKAIYYLHPSGAIDRKDENRITPVFFSAEYIQGAEDFLKEAYSRAYEQMTPEKYQQCIELSFREDDRMVSPNQIHIGQLAEIWYQDKRYTSVMTGYSREKGVITLVFGCIRLELTKKLILSRRQEG
;
A
#
# COMPACT_ATOMS: atom_id res chain seq x y z
N MET A 1 27.76 -12.06 13.03
CA MET A 1 27.99 -12.46 11.61
C MET A 1 27.74 -11.23 10.76
N ARG A 2 28.56 -10.97 9.72
CA ARG A 2 28.19 -9.95 8.74
C ARG A 2 27.07 -10.53 7.88
N HIS A 3 25.94 -9.85 7.85
CA HIS A 3 24.87 -10.19 6.92
C HIS A 3 25.37 -9.92 5.50
N LEU A 4 25.17 -10.88 4.59
CA LEU A 4 25.46 -10.73 3.18
C LEU A 4 24.15 -10.81 2.42
N TYR A 5 23.95 -9.83 1.54
CA TYR A 5 22.79 -9.76 0.67
C TYR A 5 23.25 -9.97 -0.75
N LYS A 6 22.53 -10.82 -1.46
CA LYS A 6 22.72 -11.03 -2.88
C LYS A 6 21.78 -10.12 -3.64
N VAL A 7 22.34 -9.30 -4.52
CA VAL A 7 21.61 -8.44 -5.44
C VAL A 7 21.78 -8.96 -6.84
N GLU A 8 20.73 -9.47 -7.44
CA GLU A 8 20.67 -9.98 -8.80
C GLU A 8 19.92 -9.01 -9.70
N VAL A 9 20.40 -8.83 -10.91
CA VAL A 9 19.79 -7.98 -11.94
C VAL A 9 19.34 -8.84 -13.11
N PHE A 10 18.11 -8.60 -13.54
CA PHE A 10 17.51 -9.27 -14.70
C PHE A 10 17.03 -8.20 -15.69
N ALA A 11 17.24 -8.44 -16.97
CA ALA A 11 16.69 -7.60 -18.03
C ALA A 11 15.16 -7.68 -18.05
N ARG A 12 14.50 -6.79 -18.78
CA ARG A 12 13.02 -6.74 -18.92
C ARG A 12 12.41 -8.05 -19.47
N ASP A 13 13.20 -8.85 -20.19
CA ASP A 13 12.82 -10.18 -20.68
C ASP A 13 13.15 -11.29 -19.69
N TYR A 14 13.44 -10.94 -18.43
CA TYR A 14 13.83 -11.81 -17.31
C TYR A 14 15.17 -12.53 -17.51
N ARG A 15 15.94 -12.17 -18.51
CA ARG A 15 17.28 -12.73 -18.69
C ARG A 15 18.19 -12.20 -17.59
N TYR A 16 18.89 -13.12 -16.92
CA TYR A 16 19.91 -12.77 -15.94
C TYR A 16 21.00 -11.90 -16.58
N LYS A 17 21.39 -10.83 -15.91
CA LYS A 17 22.46 -9.91 -16.36
C LYS A 17 23.70 -10.04 -15.49
N ASP A 18 23.53 -9.85 -14.19
CA ASP A 18 24.67 -9.75 -13.28
C ASP A 18 24.25 -9.88 -11.82
N MET A 19 25.21 -10.02 -10.91
CA MET A 19 24.99 -10.01 -9.46
C MET A 19 26.14 -9.40 -8.69
N THR A 20 25.83 -8.88 -7.53
CA THR A 20 26.83 -8.44 -6.53
C THR A 20 26.38 -8.82 -5.12
N LEU A 21 27.33 -8.81 -4.19
CA LEU A 21 27.08 -9.04 -2.77
C LEU A 21 27.26 -7.74 -2.00
N LEU A 22 26.31 -7.43 -1.13
CA LEU A 22 26.36 -6.28 -0.25
C LEU A 22 26.46 -6.73 1.20
N SER A 23 27.31 -6.07 2.00
CA SER A 23 27.40 -6.28 3.46
C SER A 23 26.45 -5.38 4.25
N GLU A 24 25.92 -4.35 3.60
CA GLU A 24 24.95 -3.42 4.17
C GLU A 24 23.87 -3.16 3.14
N LEU A 25 22.65 -3.14 3.59
CA LEU A 25 21.48 -2.92 2.76
C LEU A 25 20.61 -1.83 3.36
N ASN A 26 20.25 -0.84 2.56
CA ASN A 26 19.24 0.15 2.89
C ASN A 26 18.06 -0.02 1.93
N VAL A 27 16.97 -0.58 2.44
CA VAL A 27 15.74 -0.83 1.70
C VAL A 27 14.58 -0.22 2.46
N GLN A 28 13.70 0.41 1.74
CA GLN A 28 12.43 0.87 2.28
C GLN A 28 11.29 0.50 1.33
N MET A 29 10.16 0.21 1.91
CA MET A 29 8.92 -0.09 1.21
C MET A 29 7.78 0.56 1.97
N ASP A 30 7.08 1.45 1.30
CA ASP A 30 5.84 2.03 1.78
C ASP A 30 4.77 1.78 0.72
N TYR A 31 3.73 1.07 1.09
CA TYR A 31 2.66 0.67 0.17
C TYR A 31 1.89 1.88 -0.37
N LEU A 32 1.77 2.91 0.43
CA LEU A 32 0.91 4.04 0.11
C LEU A 32 1.63 5.08 -0.76
N THR A 33 2.94 5.20 -0.62
CA THR A 33 3.74 6.21 -1.32
C THR A 33 4.68 5.63 -2.37
N LEU A 34 4.83 4.29 -2.43
CA LEU A 34 5.72 3.59 -3.35
C LEU A 34 7.14 4.16 -3.33
N GLU A 35 7.69 4.35 -2.12
CA GLU A 35 9.01 4.94 -1.96
C GLU A 35 10.10 4.12 -2.63
N ASN A 36 11.09 4.81 -3.20
CA ASN A 36 12.17 4.18 -3.92
C ASN A 36 13.33 3.82 -2.99
N THR A 37 13.88 2.64 -3.16
CA THR A 37 15.12 2.19 -2.55
C THR A 37 16.33 2.72 -3.32
N THR A 38 17.37 3.12 -2.61
CA THR A 38 18.65 3.50 -3.21
C THR A 38 19.74 2.51 -2.82
N LEU A 39 20.33 1.85 -3.81
CA LEU A 39 21.42 0.89 -3.62
C LEU A 39 22.73 1.46 -4.15
N THR A 40 23.81 1.34 -3.38
CA THR A 40 25.15 1.62 -3.87
C THR A 40 25.86 0.29 -4.09
N VAL A 41 26.23 0.03 -5.33
CA VAL A 41 26.82 -1.23 -5.78
C VAL A 41 28.15 -0.99 -6.49
N VAL A 42 28.97 -2.04 -6.59
CA VAL A 42 30.26 -2.01 -7.28
C VAL A 42 30.21 -3.02 -8.42
N ASP A 43 30.71 -2.62 -9.60
CA ASP A 43 30.85 -3.47 -10.79
C ASP A 43 29.58 -4.27 -11.14
N LEU A 44 28.39 -3.66 -11.01
CA LEU A 44 27.12 -4.28 -11.34
C LEU A 44 26.56 -3.75 -12.65
N ALA A 45 26.26 -4.65 -13.59
CA ALA A 45 25.63 -4.33 -14.85
C ALA A 45 24.12 -4.19 -14.68
N ALA A 46 23.64 -2.95 -14.59
CA ALA A 46 22.22 -2.61 -14.49
C ALA A 46 21.88 -1.45 -15.42
N ASP A 47 20.71 -1.48 -16.01
CA ASP A 47 20.16 -0.43 -16.86
C ASP A 47 18.74 -0.05 -16.39
N LYS A 48 18.28 1.12 -16.81
CA LYS A 48 16.94 1.58 -16.53
C LYS A 48 15.89 0.59 -17.06
N GLY A 49 14.99 0.17 -16.17
CA GLY A 49 13.91 -0.78 -16.44
C GLY A 49 14.29 -2.24 -16.21
N ASP A 50 15.51 -2.54 -15.78
CA ASP A 50 15.87 -3.87 -15.33
C ASP A 50 15.17 -4.20 -14.00
N PHE A 51 14.94 -5.48 -13.76
CA PHE A 51 14.45 -5.98 -12.48
C PHE A 51 15.60 -6.21 -11.51
N VAL A 52 15.37 -5.88 -10.25
CA VAL A 52 16.29 -6.17 -9.14
C VAL A 52 15.62 -7.17 -8.20
N HIS A 53 16.37 -8.20 -7.83
CA HIS A 53 15.98 -9.23 -6.89
C HIS A 53 17.01 -9.30 -5.77
N ILE A 54 16.62 -8.98 -4.55
CA ILE A 54 17.51 -8.96 -3.38
C ILE A 54 17.10 -10.07 -2.43
N THR A 55 18.05 -10.94 -2.12
CA THR A 55 17.87 -12.01 -1.14
C THR A 55 18.93 -11.91 -0.04
N ASP A 56 18.61 -12.46 1.13
CA ASP A 56 19.60 -12.72 2.16
C ASP A 56 20.47 -13.95 1.81
N PHE A 57 21.43 -14.25 2.68
CA PHE A 57 22.32 -15.40 2.49
C PHE A 57 21.56 -16.75 2.46
N TYR A 58 20.39 -16.81 3.08
CA TYR A 58 19.57 -18.02 3.14
C TYR A 58 18.56 -18.12 1.99
N GLY A 59 18.55 -17.13 1.09
CA GLY A 59 17.64 -17.09 -0.06
C GLY A 59 16.28 -16.46 0.25
N ALA A 60 16.08 -15.90 1.44
CA ALA A 60 14.86 -15.17 1.73
C ALA A 60 14.80 -13.87 0.92
N ILE A 61 13.68 -13.61 0.27
CA ILE A 61 13.45 -12.40 -0.52
C ILE A 61 13.36 -11.21 0.44
N ILE A 62 14.24 -10.24 0.23
CA ILE A 62 14.28 -9.01 1.02
C ILE A 62 13.58 -7.88 0.29
N HIS A 63 13.84 -7.75 -1.02
CA HIS A 63 13.24 -6.70 -1.84
C HIS A 63 13.25 -7.11 -3.31
N GLN A 64 12.23 -6.66 -4.03
CA GLN A 64 12.13 -6.80 -5.48
C GLN A 64 11.66 -5.47 -6.06
N GLY A 65 12.27 -5.06 -7.17
CA GLY A 65 11.92 -3.77 -7.75
C GLY A 65 12.42 -3.60 -9.17
N ILE A 66 12.25 -2.40 -9.68
CA ILE A 66 12.60 -1.98 -11.04
C ILE A 66 13.58 -0.82 -10.97
N VAL A 67 14.66 -0.89 -11.71
CA VAL A 67 15.65 0.18 -11.80
C VAL A 67 15.04 1.38 -12.53
N LEU A 68 14.88 2.49 -11.83
CA LEU A 68 14.42 3.77 -12.41
C LEU A 68 15.55 4.59 -12.97
N ASP A 69 16.71 4.55 -12.30
CA ASP A 69 17.86 5.38 -12.66
C ASP A 69 19.17 4.72 -12.20
N VAL A 70 20.25 4.97 -12.94
CA VAL A 70 21.60 4.47 -12.69
C VAL A 70 22.59 5.61 -12.80
N ALA A 71 23.09 6.08 -11.68
CA ALA A 71 24.21 7.05 -11.65
C ALA A 71 25.53 6.30 -11.44
N ARG A 72 26.49 6.45 -12.37
CA ARG A 72 27.78 5.75 -12.35
C ARG A 72 28.91 6.71 -12.03
N GLU A 73 29.81 6.29 -11.14
CA GLU A 73 31.02 7.01 -10.80
C GLU A 73 32.19 5.99 -10.65
N GLY A 74 33.02 5.90 -11.68
CA GLY A 74 34.05 4.86 -11.79
C GLY A 74 33.42 3.46 -11.81
N ASN A 75 33.85 2.60 -10.89
CA ASN A 75 33.30 1.25 -10.74
C ASN A 75 32.08 1.20 -9.77
N ARG A 76 31.66 2.32 -9.19
CA ARG A 76 30.49 2.40 -8.35
C ARG A 76 29.27 2.82 -9.15
N ALA A 77 28.13 2.24 -8.83
CA ALA A 77 26.84 2.65 -9.35
C ALA A 77 25.87 2.88 -8.19
N LYS A 78 25.10 3.94 -8.30
CA LYS A 78 23.97 4.24 -7.43
C LYS A 78 22.69 3.94 -8.20
N LEU A 79 21.98 2.90 -7.80
CA LEU A 79 20.73 2.47 -8.40
C LEU A 79 19.57 3.07 -7.63
N LYS A 80 18.65 3.71 -8.32
CA LYS A 80 17.33 4.06 -7.78
C LYS A 80 16.35 2.98 -8.19
N VAL A 81 15.82 2.22 -7.24
CA VAL A 81 14.97 1.06 -7.46
C VAL A 81 13.58 1.36 -6.91
N ALA A 82 12.57 1.35 -7.78
CA ALA A 82 11.17 1.43 -7.38
C ALA A 82 10.64 0.03 -7.01
N PRO A 83 9.68 -0.09 -6.08
CA PRO A 83 9.00 -1.36 -5.83
C PRO A 83 8.26 -1.84 -7.10
N LEU A 84 8.07 -3.16 -7.25
CA LEU A 84 7.34 -3.72 -8.41
C LEU A 84 5.94 -3.13 -8.60
N LEU A 85 5.29 -2.79 -7.49
CA LEU A 85 3.97 -2.15 -7.49
C LEU A 85 3.94 -0.77 -8.17
N SER A 86 5.10 -0.13 -8.36
CA SER A 86 5.18 1.14 -9.08
C SER A 86 4.74 1.05 -10.55
N LEU A 87 4.68 -0.16 -11.13
CA LEU A 87 4.05 -0.38 -12.43
C LEU A 87 2.58 0.01 -12.43
N LEU A 88 1.92 -0.06 -11.29
CA LEU A 88 0.51 0.27 -11.14
C LEU A 88 0.26 1.76 -10.83
N ASP A 89 1.31 2.57 -10.67
CA ASP A 89 1.19 4.03 -10.51
C ASP A 89 1.04 4.72 -11.87
N VAL A 90 -0.07 4.47 -12.52
CA VAL A 90 -0.42 4.96 -13.85
C VAL A 90 -1.83 5.54 -13.89
N GLN A 91 -2.10 6.38 -14.89
CA GLN A 91 -3.46 6.84 -15.17
C GLN A 91 -4.17 5.81 -16.04
N VAL A 92 -5.39 5.44 -15.64
CA VAL A 92 -6.24 4.49 -16.37
C VAL A 92 -7.58 5.13 -16.73
N GLN A 93 -8.16 4.72 -17.84
CA GLN A 93 -9.45 5.20 -18.28
C GLN A 93 -10.48 4.06 -18.24
N TYR A 94 -11.46 4.18 -17.37
CA TYR A 94 -12.55 3.21 -17.22
C TYR A 94 -13.87 3.88 -16.94
N ASP A 95 -14.97 3.24 -17.33
CA ASP A 95 -16.30 3.69 -16.93
C ASP A 95 -16.44 3.54 -15.41
N LYS A 96 -16.80 4.65 -14.75
CA LYS A 96 -17.03 4.69 -13.30
C LYS A 96 -18.06 3.66 -12.82
N ALA A 97 -19.02 3.27 -13.67
CA ALA A 97 -20.05 2.29 -13.32
C ALA A 97 -19.48 0.90 -12.97
N ILE A 98 -18.30 0.53 -13.48
CA ILE A 98 -17.68 -0.76 -13.17
C ILE A 98 -17.39 -0.88 -11.68
N PHE A 99 -16.93 0.22 -11.04
CA PHE A 99 -16.54 0.25 -9.62
C PHE A 99 -17.74 0.25 -8.67
N GLN A 100 -18.95 0.42 -9.18
CA GLN A 100 -20.18 0.35 -8.39
C GLN A 100 -20.92 -0.98 -8.56
N SER A 101 -20.67 -1.68 -9.66
CA SER A 101 -21.45 -2.87 -10.04
C SER A 101 -20.72 -4.20 -9.80
N LYS A 102 -19.38 -4.16 -9.67
CA LYS A 102 -18.55 -5.36 -9.51
C LYS A 102 -17.75 -5.32 -8.23
N PRO A 103 -17.34 -6.49 -7.70
CA PRO A 103 -16.32 -6.56 -6.66
C PRO A 103 -15.07 -5.80 -7.06
N LEU A 104 -14.44 -5.12 -6.11
CA LEU A 104 -13.31 -4.25 -6.40
C LEU A 104 -12.07 -5.05 -6.81
N GLU A 105 -11.91 -6.26 -6.28
CA GLU A 105 -10.86 -7.20 -6.70
C GLU A 105 -10.98 -7.55 -8.20
N ASP A 106 -12.22 -7.78 -8.70
CA ASP A 106 -12.46 -8.07 -10.11
C ASP A 106 -12.13 -6.85 -10.99
N CYS A 107 -12.47 -5.65 -10.51
CA CYS A 107 -12.13 -4.41 -11.21
C CYS A 107 -10.61 -4.21 -11.29
N ILE A 108 -9.90 -4.36 -10.19
CA ILE A 108 -8.44 -4.20 -10.13
C ILE A 108 -7.75 -5.23 -11.03
N SER A 109 -8.12 -6.50 -10.91
CA SER A 109 -7.58 -7.59 -11.73
C SER A 109 -7.80 -7.36 -13.23
N LYS A 110 -9.00 -6.89 -13.59
CA LYS A 110 -9.31 -6.53 -14.98
C LYS A 110 -8.46 -5.36 -15.47
N ILE A 111 -8.30 -4.31 -14.68
CA ILE A 111 -7.50 -3.14 -15.05
C ILE A 111 -6.04 -3.55 -15.30
N ILE A 112 -5.45 -4.37 -14.42
CA ILE A 112 -4.07 -4.87 -14.62
C ILE A 112 -3.98 -5.68 -15.92
N THR A 113 -4.95 -6.57 -16.16
CA THR A 113 -5.01 -7.40 -17.35
C THR A 113 -5.11 -6.55 -18.62
N ASP A 114 -6.04 -5.61 -18.67
CA ASP A 114 -6.27 -4.75 -19.84
C ASP A 114 -5.09 -3.79 -20.08
N THR A 115 -4.35 -3.43 -19.03
CA THR A 115 -3.22 -2.49 -19.14
C THR A 115 -1.95 -3.17 -19.60
N TYR A 116 -1.65 -4.39 -19.12
CA TYR A 116 -0.33 -5.00 -19.29
C TYR A 116 -0.32 -6.36 -19.97
N ILE A 117 -1.46 -7.02 -20.14
CA ILE A 117 -1.51 -8.38 -20.70
C ILE A 117 -2.25 -8.39 -22.04
N SER A 118 -3.39 -7.73 -22.11
CA SER A 118 -4.26 -7.73 -23.30
C SER A 118 -4.60 -6.32 -23.78
N ASN A 119 -3.64 -5.41 -23.70
CA ASN A 119 -3.81 -4.06 -24.19
C ASN A 119 -3.94 -4.04 -25.72
N ALA A 120 -4.80 -3.16 -26.24
CA ALA A 120 -4.97 -2.96 -27.68
C ALA A 120 -3.68 -2.48 -28.36
N ASP A 121 -2.87 -1.68 -27.66
CA ASP A 121 -1.49 -1.39 -28.05
C ASP A 121 -0.59 -2.50 -27.53
N SER A 122 -0.20 -3.40 -28.41
CA SER A 122 0.66 -4.55 -28.09
C SER A 122 2.03 -4.17 -27.51
N LEU A 123 2.50 -2.94 -27.72
CA LEU A 123 3.75 -2.44 -27.14
C LEU A 123 3.63 -2.12 -25.64
N GLN A 124 2.42 -2.00 -25.11
CA GLN A 124 2.17 -1.86 -23.67
C GLN A 124 2.13 -3.21 -22.95
N ASN A 125 1.94 -4.31 -23.69
CA ASN A 125 1.93 -5.63 -23.10
C ASN A 125 3.32 -6.01 -22.60
N ILE A 126 3.39 -6.48 -21.36
CA ILE A 126 4.63 -6.96 -20.74
C ILE A 126 4.55 -8.47 -20.64
N ALA A 127 5.43 -9.16 -21.35
CA ALA A 127 5.49 -10.62 -21.31
C ALA A 127 5.74 -11.12 -19.87
N GLY A 128 5.09 -12.22 -19.51
CA GLY A 128 5.28 -12.86 -18.22
C GLY A 128 4.53 -12.23 -17.05
N ILE A 129 3.74 -11.16 -17.26
CA ILE A 129 2.81 -10.69 -16.23
C ILE A 129 1.62 -11.65 -16.12
N GLU A 130 1.31 -12.02 -14.87
CA GLU A 130 0.14 -12.81 -14.51
C GLU A 130 -0.62 -12.13 -13.37
N VAL A 131 -1.95 -12.28 -13.37
CA VAL A 131 -2.82 -11.76 -12.32
C VAL A 131 -3.47 -12.94 -11.61
N GLU A 132 -3.23 -13.04 -10.32
CA GLU A 132 -3.84 -14.02 -9.43
C GLU A 132 -4.89 -13.31 -8.56
N GLN A 133 -6.14 -13.73 -8.64
CA GLN A 133 -7.20 -13.20 -7.81
C GLN A 133 -7.56 -14.21 -6.74
N GLU A 134 -7.29 -13.88 -5.46
CA GLU A 134 -7.51 -14.77 -4.33
C GLU A 134 -8.90 -14.62 -3.71
N SER A 135 -9.57 -13.49 -3.93
CA SER A 135 -10.91 -13.24 -3.41
C SER A 135 -11.76 -12.42 -4.38
N SER A 136 -13.06 -12.45 -4.17
CA SER A 136 -14.03 -11.60 -4.85
C SER A 136 -15.13 -11.28 -3.84
N THR A 137 -15.14 -10.06 -3.32
CA THR A 137 -16.00 -9.65 -2.21
C THR A 137 -17.15 -8.78 -2.73
N PRO A 138 -18.39 -9.26 -2.72
CA PRO A 138 -19.54 -8.45 -3.11
C PRO A 138 -19.72 -7.24 -2.19
N GLY A 139 -20.27 -6.14 -2.74
CA GLY A 139 -20.60 -4.96 -1.95
C GLY A 139 -19.40 -4.10 -1.57
N THR A 140 -18.40 -4.04 -2.45
CA THR A 140 -17.24 -3.15 -2.32
C THR A 140 -17.27 -2.02 -3.37
N PRO A 141 -18.33 -1.18 -3.41
CA PRO A 141 -18.42 -0.09 -4.38
C PRO A 141 -17.41 1.00 -4.08
N LEU A 142 -16.86 1.60 -5.13
CA LEU A 142 -16.00 2.78 -5.02
C LEU A 142 -16.66 3.94 -5.77
N ASP A 143 -16.80 5.10 -5.10
CA ASP A 143 -17.27 6.31 -5.76
C ASP A 143 -16.09 6.98 -6.48
N ILE A 144 -16.14 6.95 -7.81
CA ILE A 144 -15.13 7.53 -8.68
C ILE A 144 -15.81 8.56 -9.59
N ARG A 145 -15.37 9.81 -9.50
CA ARG A 145 -16.04 10.95 -10.15
C ARG A 145 -15.64 11.16 -11.61
N SER A 146 -14.46 10.71 -12.00
CA SER A 146 -13.90 10.89 -13.35
C SER A 146 -13.86 9.57 -14.11
N SER A 147 -13.73 9.62 -15.42
CA SER A 147 -13.43 8.45 -16.25
C SER A 147 -11.91 8.17 -16.36
N ILE A 148 -11.08 9.13 -15.93
CA ILE A 148 -9.62 8.96 -15.86
C ILE A 148 -9.24 8.94 -14.38
N HIS A 149 -8.50 7.91 -13.97
CA HIS A 149 -8.19 7.66 -12.56
C HIS A 149 -6.70 7.38 -12.39
N ALA A 150 -6.12 7.88 -11.30
CA ALA A 150 -4.85 7.36 -10.81
C ALA A 150 -5.10 5.94 -10.25
N PHE A 151 -4.55 4.93 -10.92
CA PHE A 151 -4.86 3.55 -10.56
C PHE A 151 -4.35 3.20 -9.16
N TRP A 152 -3.21 3.78 -8.76
CA TRP A 152 -2.70 3.60 -7.41
C TRP A 152 -3.62 4.15 -6.32
N ASP A 153 -4.33 5.24 -6.60
CA ASP A 153 -5.33 5.78 -5.65
C ASP A 153 -6.52 4.82 -5.47
N ILE A 154 -6.92 4.11 -6.53
CA ILE A 154 -7.95 3.06 -6.44
C ILE A 154 -7.46 1.91 -5.55
N ILE A 155 -6.20 1.47 -5.74
CA ILE A 155 -5.59 0.39 -4.98
C ILE A 155 -5.45 0.77 -3.50
N THR A 156 -5.01 1.99 -3.20
CA THR A 156 -4.89 2.45 -1.81
C THR A 156 -6.24 2.60 -1.11
N LYS A 157 -7.27 3.06 -1.83
CA LYS A 157 -8.65 3.07 -1.33
C LYS A 157 -9.18 1.64 -1.12
N ALA A 158 -8.86 0.71 -2.01
CA ALA A 158 -9.23 -0.69 -1.86
C ALA A 158 -8.68 -1.29 -0.56
N LEU A 159 -7.44 -0.99 -0.21
CA LEU A 159 -6.84 -1.40 1.06
C LEU A 159 -7.53 -0.73 2.25
N THR A 160 -7.63 0.58 2.25
CA THR A 160 -8.08 1.33 3.43
C THR A 160 -9.56 1.16 3.73
N LEU A 161 -10.40 1.00 2.72
CA LEU A 161 -11.85 0.86 2.90
C LEU A 161 -12.30 -0.60 3.03
N TYR A 162 -11.69 -1.49 2.26
CA TYR A 162 -12.21 -2.85 2.09
C TYR A 162 -11.22 -3.95 2.44
N ASP A 163 -10.01 -3.62 2.93
CA ASP A 163 -8.94 -4.58 3.21
C ASP A 163 -8.53 -5.40 1.98
N ILE A 164 -8.62 -4.81 0.81
CA ILE A 164 -8.17 -5.44 -0.43
C ILE A 164 -6.76 -4.96 -0.71
N VAL A 165 -5.83 -5.88 -0.81
CA VAL A 165 -4.41 -5.62 -1.05
C VAL A 165 -4.00 -6.14 -2.42
N VAL A 166 -3.10 -5.42 -3.07
CA VAL A 166 -2.39 -5.89 -4.26
C VAL A 166 -0.95 -6.14 -3.87
N GLN A 167 -0.46 -7.33 -4.15
CA GLN A 167 0.94 -7.71 -3.95
C GLN A 167 1.60 -7.97 -5.29
N ALA A 168 2.92 -7.78 -5.36
CA ALA A 168 3.69 -8.08 -6.56
C ALA A 168 4.87 -8.98 -6.20
N ARG A 169 5.11 -10.01 -7.02
CA ARG A 169 6.18 -10.98 -6.83
C ARG A 169 6.83 -11.32 -8.15
N LEU A 170 8.13 -11.12 -8.22
CA LEU A 170 8.96 -11.47 -9.36
C LEU A 170 9.54 -12.88 -9.17
N GLU A 171 9.33 -13.74 -10.14
CA GLU A 171 9.95 -15.05 -10.25
C GLU A 171 10.84 -15.11 -11.52
N PRO A 172 12.12 -14.74 -11.41
CA PRO A 172 12.98 -14.66 -12.58
C PRO A 172 13.19 -15.99 -13.28
N GLN A 173 13.23 -17.10 -12.54
CA GLN A 173 13.45 -18.43 -13.09
C GLN A 173 12.31 -18.91 -13.99
N SER A 174 11.06 -18.61 -13.59
CA SER A 174 9.86 -18.91 -14.39
C SER A 174 9.57 -17.83 -15.43
N LYS A 175 10.32 -16.71 -15.41
CA LYS A 175 10.13 -15.52 -16.23
C LYS A 175 8.73 -14.92 -16.04
N ARG A 176 8.32 -14.76 -14.76
CA ARG A 176 7.00 -14.28 -14.41
C ARG A 176 7.05 -13.15 -13.38
N LEU A 177 6.12 -12.24 -13.54
CA LEU A 177 5.78 -11.21 -12.56
C LEU A 177 4.31 -11.36 -12.21
N PHE A 178 4.04 -11.77 -10.98
CA PHE A 178 2.68 -11.95 -10.48
C PHE A 178 2.19 -10.68 -9.79
N PHE A 179 0.94 -10.33 -10.07
CA PHE A 179 0.16 -9.42 -9.26
C PHE A 179 -0.96 -10.23 -8.60
N THR A 180 -0.93 -10.31 -7.28
CA THR A 180 -1.95 -11.01 -6.51
C THR A 180 -2.92 -9.99 -5.92
N VAL A 181 -4.21 -10.15 -6.18
CA VAL A 181 -5.28 -9.27 -5.69
C VAL A 181 -6.17 -10.07 -4.74
N GLY A 182 -6.26 -9.63 -3.49
CA GLY A 182 -7.04 -10.37 -2.51
C GLY A 182 -7.29 -9.59 -1.23
N LYS A 183 -7.95 -10.23 -0.28
CA LYS A 183 -8.14 -9.67 1.06
C LYS A 183 -6.85 -9.70 1.85
N VAL A 184 -6.71 -8.69 2.72
CA VAL A 184 -5.71 -8.75 3.80
C VAL A 184 -5.83 -10.09 4.52
N SER A 185 -4.77 -10.86 4.51
CA SER A 185 -4.74 -12.23 5.03
C SER A 185 -3.50 -12.47 5.89
N GLY A 186 -3.53 -13.59 6.60
CA GLY A 186 -2.49 -13.92 7.56
C GLY A 186 -2.58 -13.04 8.81
N LYS A 187 -2.04 -13.54 9.92
CA LYS A 187 -2.00 -12.81 11.17
C LYS A 187 -0.63 -13.01 11.80
N ILE A 188 0.02 -11.91 12.12
CA ILE A 188 1.26 -11.89 12.90
C ILE A 188 0.96 -11.33 14.30
N THR A 189 1.50 -11.98 15.34
CA THR A 189 1.43 -11.45 16.70
C THR A 189 2.81 -10.94 17.09
N LEU A 190 2.87 -9.68 17.51
CA LEU A 190 4.09 -8.99 17.88
C LEU A 190 3.97 -8.49 19.32
N GLU A 191 4.98 -8.78 20.12
CA GLU A 191 5.06 -8.29 21.51
C GLU A 191 6.18 -7.26 21.61
N ALA A 192 5.79 -5.98 21.66
CA ALA A 192 6.72 -4.85 21.66
C ALA A 192 7.58 -4.73 22.94
N GLN A 193 7.31 -5.55 23.96
CA GLN A 193 8.05 -5.52 25.23
C GLN A 193 9.05 -6.66 25.41
N LEU A 194 9.04 -7.68 24.54
CA LEU A 194 9.99 -8.80 24.69
C LEU A 194 11.37 -8.42 24.20
N GLY A 195 12.35 -8.73 25.01
CA GLY A 195 13.76 -8.37 25.11
C GLY A 195 14.63 -8.13 23.87
N ASN A 196 14.11 -8.36 22.67
CA ASN A 196 14.82 -8.15 21.41
C ASN A 196 14.16 -7.06 20.53
N CYS A 197 12.95 -6.67 20.84
CA CYS A 197 12.40 -5.44 20.30
C CYS A 197 13.29 -4.31 20.81
N LEU A 198 13.77 -3.45 19.93
CA LEU A 198 14.39 -2.20 20.35
C LEU A 198 13.27 -1.37 20.96
N ALA A 199 12.91 -1.70 22.20
CA ALA A 199 11.70 -1.24 22.93
C ALA A 199 11.61 0.29 23.06
N HIS A 200 12.66 1.00 22.70
CA HIS A 200 12.69 2.45 22.63
C HIS A 200 12.06 3.03 21.36
N ASN A 201 11.68 2.18 20.40
CA ASN A 201 11.15 2.59 19.11
C ASN A 201 9.72 2.11 18.84
N PHE A 202 8.96 1.79 19.88
CA PHE A 202 7.52 1.72 19.71
C PHE A 202 6.98 3.16 19.63
N VAL A 203 6.62 3.58 18.46
CA VAL A 203 5.99 4.88 18.22
C VAL A 203 4.54 4.63 17.90
N LEU A 204 3.66 5.06 18.77
CA LEU A 204 2.22 5.11 18.52
C LEU A 204 1.87 6.57 18.25
N THR A 205 1.45 6.86 17.05
CA THR A 205 0.88 8.16 16.71
C THR A 205 -0.63 7.98 16.58
N ASP A 206 -1.38 8.44 17.58
CA ASP A 206 -2.81 8.62 17.42
C ASP A 206 -3.04 9.83 16.52
N ASN A 207 -3.75 9.64 15.44
CA ASN A 207 -4.23 10.75 14.63
C ASN A 207 -5.41 11.41 15.37
N TYR A 208 -5.09 12.19 16.41
CA TYR A 208 -6.07 13.05 17.08
C TYR A 208 -6.68 13.98 16.01
N GLY A 209 -7.99 13.96 15.90
CA GLY A 209 -8.70 14.78 14.93
C GLY A 209 -9.17 14.06 13.67
N THR A 210 -9.14 12.73 13.67
CA THR A 210 -9.78 11.95 12.60
C THR A 210 -11.27 12.25 12.55
N LEU A 211 -11.74 12.52 11.34
CA LEU A 211 -13.14 12.80 11.07
C LEU A 211 -14.00 11.60 11.48
N ASN A 212 -14.91 11.82 12.44
CA ASN A 212 -15.80 10.77 12.94
C ASN A 212 -17.29 11.14 12.85
N LYS A 213 -17.58 12.29 12.21
CA LYS A 213 -18.92 12.73 11.86
C LYS A 213 -18.88 13.51 10.56
N ILE A 214 -19.77 13.21 9.61
CA ILE A 214 -19.94 14.01 8.40
C ILE A 214 -21.40 14.38 8.22
N ILE A 215 -21.64 15.63 7.84
CA ILE A 215 -22.95 16.17 7.50
C ILE A 215 -22.98 16.46 6.01
N PHE A 216 -23.80 15.75 5.27
CA PHE A 216 -24.07 16.05 3.87
C PHE A 216 -25.36 16.83 3.73
N VAL A 217 -25.35 17.83 2.88
CA VAL A 217 -26.49 18.64 2.52
C VAL A 217 -26.72 18.54 1.01
N ASN A 218 -27.92 18.19 0.61
CA ASN A 218 -28.28 18.19 -0.81
C ASN A 218 -28.37 19.63 -1.31
N LYS A 219 -27.47 20.00 -2.24
CA LYS A 219 -27.43 21.37 -2.78
C LYS A 219 -28.66 21.72 -3.60
N ASP A 220 -29.31 20.72 -4.19
CA ASP A 220 -30.52 20.89 -4.98
C ASP A 220 -31.78 20.99 -4.10
N ASN A 221 -31.68 20.53 -2.83
CA ASN A 221 -32.70 20.63 -1.79
C ASN A 221 -32.06 20.71 -0.39
N GLU A 222 -31.75 21.90 0.07
CA GLU A 222 -31.02 22.12 1.34
C GLU A 222 -31.77 21.63 2.61
N ASN A 223 -33.05 21.29 2.49
CA ASN A 223 -33.78 20.65 3.58
C ASN A 223 -33.42 19.17 3.74
N GLU A 224 -32.86 18.56 2.72
CA GLU A 224 -32.43 17.16 2.72
C GLU A 224 -30.99 17.05 3.23
N LYS A 225 -30.83 16.37 4.37
CA LYS A 225 -29.53 16.19 5.03
C LYS A 225 -29.33 14.73 5.42
N ALA A 226 -28.09 14.28 5.32
CA ALA A 226 -27.64 12.98 5.82
C ALA A 226 -26.46 13.18 6.77
N ILE A 227 -26.52 12.58 7.96
CA ILE A 227 -25.44 12.63 8.95
C ILE A 227 -24.96 11.22 9.17
N TYR A 228 -23.64 11.02 9.05
CA TYR A 228 -22.99 9.74 9.30
C TYR A 228 -22.00 9.87 10.44
N TYR A 229 -21.85 8.79 11.19
CA TYR A 229 -20.94 8.67 12.33
C TYR A 229 -20.07 7.45 12.17
N LEU A 230 -18.78 7.58 12.52
CA LEU A 230 -17.85 6.47 12.69
C LEU A 230 -17.98 5.95 14.14
N HIS A 231 -18.18 4.66 14.27
CA HIS A 231 -18.26 3.97 15.55
C HIS A 231 -16.93 3.32 15.94
N PRO A 232 -16.69 3.02 17.23
CA PRO A 232 -15.47 2.32 17.68
C PRO A 232 -15.28 0.94 17.03
N SER A 233 -16.35 0.34 16.52
CA SER A 233 -16.29 -0.92 15.74
C SER A 233 -15.77 -0.76 14.31
N GLY A 234 -15.57 0.48 13.86
CA GLY A 234 -15.27 0.80 12.45
C GLY A 234 -16.52 0.88 11.56
N ALA A 235 -17.71 0.63 12.10
CA ALA A 235 -18.95 0.79 11.34
C ALA A 235 -19.26 2.29 11.11
N ILE A 236 -19.82 2.58 9.93
CA ILE A 236 -20.27 3.92 9.54
C ILE A 236 -21.75 3.84 9.25
N ASP A 237 -22.55 4.53 10.03
CA ASP A 237 -24.00 4.62 9.86
C ASP A 237 -24.58 5.96 10.34
N ARG A 238 -25.90 6.08 10.33
CA ARG A 238 -26.61 7.31 10.70
C ARG A 238 -27.05 7.36 12.17
N LYS A 239 -26.68 6.35 12.98
CA LYS A 239 -27.03 6.29 14.40
C LYS A 239 -25.98 7.04 15.21
N ASP A 240 -26.41 7.92 16.09
CA ASP A 240 -25.51 8.67 16.97
C ASP A 240 -25.23 7.96 18.31
N GLU A 241 -25.90 6.83 18.55
CA GLU A 241 -25.67 5.98 19.71
C GLU A 241 -24.26 5.36 19.65
N ASN A 242 -23.53 5.45 20.76
CA ASN A 242 -22.17 4.91 20.89
C ASN A 242 -21.13 5.49 19.91
N ARG A 243 -21.35 6.70 19.40
CA ARG A 243 -20.39 7.40 18.56
C ARG A 243 -19.06 7.68 19.28
N ILE A 244 -17.99 7.84 18.51
CA ILE A 244 -16.69 8.24 19.04
C ILE A 244 -16.75 9.68 19.57
N THR A 245 -16.16 9.93 20.73
CA THR A 245 -16.02 11.25 21.33
C THR A 245 -14.56 11.52 21.68
N PRO A 246 -14.05 12.75 21.54
CA PRO A 246 -14.72 13.96 21.05
C PRO A 246 -15.10 13.89 19.57
N VAL A 247 -16.10 14.70 19.18
CA VAL A 247 -16.59 14.72 17.79
C VAL A 247 -15.74 15.66 16.95
N PHE A 248 -15.14 15.10 15.88
CA PHE A 248 -14.52 15.86 14.81
C PHE A 248 -15.38 15.73 13.57
N PHE A 249 -15.86 16.86 13.03
CA PHE A 249 -16.86 16.83 11.98
C PHE A 249 -16.51 17.70 10.78
N SER A 250 -17.05 17.32 9.62
CA SER A 250 -17.07 18.09 8.39
C SER A 250 -18.51 18.25 7.90
N ALA A 251 -18.75 19.25 7.07
CA ALA A 251 -20.02 19.43 6.38
C ALA A 251 -19.75 19.71 4.89
N GLU A 252 -20.45 19.00 4.01
CA GLU A 252 -20.26 19.07 2.56
C GLU A 252 -21.59 19.16 1.81
N TYR A 253 -21.56 19.82 0.64
CA TYR A 253 -22.68 19.80 -0.29
C TYR A 253 -22.51 18.66 -1.30
N ILE A 254 -23.61 17.97 -1.60
CA ILE A 254 -23.74 17.05 -2.73
C ILE A 254 -24.69 17.69 -3.73
N GLN A 255 -24.28 17.79 -4.99
CA GLN A 255 -25.06 18.37 -6.09
C GLN A 255 -25.25 17.37 -7.21
N GLY A 256 -26.48 17.33 -7.78
CA GLY A 256 -26.77 16.54 -8.97
C GLY A 256 -26.75 15.03 -8.76
N ALA A 257 -26.90 14.56 -7.54
CA ALA A 257 -26.97 13.12 -7.24
C ALA A 257 -28.34 12.54 -7.62
N GLU A 258 -28.34 11.44 -8.38
CA GLU A 258 -29.56 10.68 -8.66
C GLU A 258 -30.16 10.07 -7.37
N ASP A 259 -29.29 9.63 -6.46
CA ASP A 259 -29.64 9.12 -5.12
C ASP A 259 -28.72 9.77 -4.08
N PHE A 260 -29.23 10.82 -3.46
CA PHE A 260 -28.47 11.60 -2.46
C PHE A 260 -27.99 10.76 -1.29
N LEU A 261 -28.84 9.87 -0.76
CA LEU A 261 -28.47 9.08 0.41
C LEU A 261 -27.40 8.04 0.10
N LYS A 262 -27.46 7.44 -1.08
CA LYS A 262 -26.46 6.48 -1.55
C LYS A 262 -25.11 7.16 -1.75
N GLU A 263 -25.09 8.32 -2.39
CA GLU A 263 -23.84 9.07 -2.61
C GLU A 263 -23.28 9.60 -1.29
N ALA A 264 -24.13 10.12 -0.39
CA ALA A 264 -23.71 10.56 0.92
C ALA A 264 -23.08 9.43 1.75
N TYR A 265 -23.64 8.23 1.70
CA TYR A 265 -23.05 7.05 2.34
C TYR A 265 -21.70 6.67 1.77
N SER A 266 -21.59 6.63 0.44
CA SER A 266 -20.33 6.31 -0.24
C SER A 266 -19.21 7.29 0.15
N ARG A 267 -19.50 8.59 0.12
CA ARG A 267 -18.55 9.64 0.53
C ARG A 267 -18.19 9.56 2.02
N ALA A 268 -19.17 9.28 2.89
CA ALA A 268 -18.91 9.09 4.31
C ALA A 268 -17.93 7.94 4.53
N TYR A 269 -18.15 6.83 3.82
CA TYR A 269 -17.29 5.64 3.92
C TYR A 269 -15.87 5.92 3.42
N GLU A 270 -15.70 6.69 2.36
CA GLU A 270 -14.40 7.08 1.83
C GLU A 270 -13.62 8.03 2.75
N GLN A 271 -14.32 8.93 3.44
CA GLN A 271 -13.68 9.99 4.23
C GLN A 271 -13.41 9.57 5.68
N MET A 272 -14.21 8.64 6.25
CA MET A 272 -14.03 8.15 7.61
C MET A 272 -13.19 6.86 7.59
N THR A 273 -11.91 7.01 7.76
CA THR A 273 -10.97 5.86 7.76
C THR A 273 -11.19 4.97 8.98
N PRO A 274 -11.27 3.64 8.83
CA PRO A 274 -11.34 2.69 9.94
C PRO A 274 -10.17 2.84 10.93
N GLU A 275 -10.43 2.62 12.23
CA GLU A 275 -9.45 2.80 13.33
C GLU A 275 -8.10 2.12 13.08
N LYS A 276 -8.09 0.91 12.52
CA LYS A 276 -6.87 0.15 12.21
C LYS A 276 -5.92 0.84 11.22
N TYR A 277 -6.39 1.83 10.46
CA TYR A 277 -5.60 2.66 9.56
C TYR A 277 -5.37 4.07 10.10
N GLN A 278 -5.97 4.44 11.22
CA GLN A 278 -5.82 5.75 11.84
C GLN A 278 -4.59 5.83 12.75
N GLN A 279 -4.19 4.69 13.32
CA GLN A 279 -3.03 4.60 14.19
C GLN A 279 -1.79 4.26 13.36
N CYS A 280 -0.74 5.03 13.50
CA CYS A 280 0.56 4.67 12.95
C CYS A 280 1.41 4.02 14.04
N ILE A 281 1.72 2.75 13.86
CA ILE A 281 2.55 2.00 14.78
C ILE A 281 3.85 1.65 14.07
N GLU A 282 4.98 2.02 14.66
CA GLU A 282 6.31 1.63 14.20
C GLU A 282 6.97 0.73 15.23
N LEU A 283 7.47 -0.40 14.77
CA LEU A 283 8.23 -1.35 15.57
C LEU A 283 9.58 -1.60 14.92
N SER A 284 10.64 -1.41 15.66
CA SER A 284 12.00 -1.68 15.19
C SER A 284 12.59 -2.88 15.89
N PHE A 285 13.23 -3.75 15.11
CA PHE A 285 13.92 -4.96 15.58
C PHE A 285 15.34 -4.99 15.02
N ARG A 286 16.22 -5.69 15.71
CA ARG A 286 17.50 -6.07 15.13
C ARG A 286 17.29 -7.18 14.10
N GLU A 287 18.04 -7.15 13.04
CA GLU A 287 17.93 -8.12 11.94
C GLU A 287 18.28 -9.57 12.35
N ASP A 288 19.11 -9.72 13.42
CA ASP A 288 19.44 -11.01 14.03
C ASP A 288 18.37 -11.49 15.04
N ASP A 289 17.28 -10.76 15.17
CA ASP A 289 16.16 -11.15 16.01
C ASP A 289 15.44 -12.36 15.41
N ARG A 290 15.15 -13.33 16.27
CA ARG A 290 14.47 -14.57 15.88
C ARG A 290 12.94 -14.46 15.92
N MET A 291 12.40 -13.35 16.45
CA MET A 291 10.97 -13.18 16.61
C MET A 291 10.27 -12.83 15.30
N VAL A 292 10.98 -12.17 14.39
CA VAL A 292 10.44 -11.76 13.09
C VAL A 292 11.31 -12.31 11.98
N SER A 293 10.83 -13.34 11.30
CA SER A 293 11.50 -13.83 10.10
C SER A 293 11.18 -12.92 8.92
N PRO A 294 12.17 -12.53 8.09
CA PRO A 294 11.91 -11.77 6.88
C PRO A 294 10.85 -12.39 5.95
N ASN A 295 10.76 -13.72 5.94
CA ASN A 295 9.76 -14.46 5.15
C ASN A 295 8.32 -14.36 5.71
N GLN A 296 8.16 -13.83 6.91
CA GLN A 296 6.85 -13.65 7.55
C GLN A 296 6.35 -12.22 7.46
N ILE A 297 7.12 -11.33 6.84
CA ILE A 297 6.81 -9.91 6.73
C ILE A 297 6.23 -9.64 5.34
N HIS A 298 4.93 -9.35 5.29
CA HIS A 298 4.26 -9.04 4.04
C HIS A 298 3.40 -7.79 4.18
N ILE A 299 3.51 -6.90 3.21
CA ILE A 299 2.56 -5.77 3.08
C ILE A 299 1.14 -6.32 2.97
N GLY A 300 0.20 -5.69 3.65
CA GLY A 300 -1.18 -6.14 3.73
C GLY A 300 -1.42 -7.26 4.75
N GLN A 301 -0.45 -7.60 5.59
CA GLN A 301 -0.61 -8.59 6.65
C GLN A 301 -1.28 -7.98 7.88
N LEU A 302 -2.27 -8.67 8.44
CA LEU A 302 -2.89 -8.27 9.70
C LEU A 302 -1.92 -8.51 10.86
N ALA A 303 -1.75 -7.53 11.73
CA ALA A 303 -0.93 -7.62 12.93
C ALA A 303 -1.75 -7.41 14.20
N GLU A 304 -1.47 -8.23 15.19
CA GLU A 304 -1.84 -8.03 16.60
C GLU A 304 -0.60 -7.61 17.37
N ILE A 305 -0.59 -6.38 17.87
CA ILE A 305 0.58 -5.79 18.52
C ILE A 305 0.24 -5.55 19.98
N TRP A 306 1.03 -6.15 20.87
CA TRP A 306 0.89 -5.98 22.32
C TRP A 306 1.93 -4.99 22.82
N TYR A 307 1.47 -3.96 23.53
CA TYR A 307 2.31 -2.96 24.17
C TYR A 307 1.66 -2.46 25.47
N GLN A 308 2.38 -2.53 26.59
CA GLN A 308 1.91 -2.10 27.91
C GLN A 308 0.51 -2.66 28.27
N ASP A 309 0.33 -3.97 28.14
CA ASP A 309 -0.92 -4.71 28.38
C ASP A 309 -2.10 -4.29 27.48
N LYS A 310 -1.85 -3.47 26.47
CA LYS A 310 -2.83 -3.10 25.45
C LYS A 310 -2.58 -3.87 24.17
N ARG A 311 -3.68 -4.23 23.52
CA ARG A 311 -3.69 -4.89 22.22
C ARG A 311 -4.11 -3.90 21.14
N TYR A 312 -3.31 -3.79 20.10
CA TYR A 312 -3.58 -3.02 18.91
C TYR A 312 -3.74 -3.97 17.73
N THR A 313 -4.73 -3.74 16.90
CA THR A 313 -4.92 -4.48 15.64
C THR A 313 -4.71 -3.52 14.50
N SER A 314 -3.80 -3.84 13.60
CA SER A 314 -3.47 -2.99 12.48
C SER A 314 -3.01 -3.80 11.27
N VAL A 315 -2.83 -3.16 10.12
CA VAL A 315 -2.37 -3.78 8.89
C VAL A 315 -0.98 -3.26 8.55
N MET A 316 -0.09 -4.14 8.16
CA MET A 316 1.26 -3.76 7.76
C MET A 316 1.23 -2.99 6.43
N THR A 317 1.69 -1.76 6.45
CA THR A 317 1.70 -0.85 5.28
C THR A 317 3.10 -0.51 4.79
N GLY A 318 4.12 -0.80 5.59
CA GLY A 318 5.48 -0.51 5.19
C GLY A 318 6.53 -1.23 6.02
N TYR A 319 7.73 -1.25 5.51
CA TYR A 319 8.92 -1.65 6.25
C TYR A 319 10.16 -0.91 5.74
N SER A 320 11.13 -0.78 6.59
CA SER A 320 12.47 -0.38 6.20
C SER A 320 13.51 -1.29 6.82
N ARG A 321 14.66 -1.39 6.17
CA ARG A 321 15.82 -2.10 6.67
C ARG A 321 17.04 -1.23 6.47
N GLU A 322 17.67 -0.84 7.57
CA GLU A 322 18.83 0.02 7.57
C GLU A 322 19.79 -0.37 8.69
N LYS A 323 21.09 -0.55 8.37
CA LYS A 323 22.17 -0.82 9.35
C LYS A 323 21.87 -1.96 10.34
N GLY A 324 21.27 -3.05 9.85
CA GLY A 324 20.92 -4.21 10.66
C GLY A 324 19.71 -4.02 11.57
N VAL A 325 18.90 -3.00 11.32
CA VAL A 325 17.60 -2.77 11.96
C VAL A 325 16.49 -2.89 10.93
N ILE A 326 15.46 -3.63 11.27
CA ILE A 326 14.22 -3.72 10.52
C ILE A 326 13.17 -2.90 11.26
N THR A 327 12.53 -1.96 10.58
CA THR A 327 11.38 -1.22 11.11
C THR A 327 10.14 -1.61 10.33
N LEU A 328 9.12 -2.08 11.03
CA LEU A 328 7.81 -2.39 10.49
C LEU A 328 6.85 -1.24 10.75
N VAL A 329 6.07 -0.87 9.76
CA VAL A 329 5.07 0.20 9.84
C VAL A 329 3.68 -0.41 9.67
N PHE A 330 2.78 -0.10 10.59
CA PHE A 330 1.40 -0.58 10.59
C PHE A 330 0.43 0.59 10.60
N GLY A 331 -0.67 0.43 9.86
CA GLY A 331 -1.80 1.37 9.83
C GLY A 331 -1.51 2.60 9.01
N CYS A 332 -1.63 3.75 9.62
CA CYS A 332 -1.74 5.02 8.96
C CYS A 332 -0.54 5.41 8.11
N ILE A 333 -0.93 6.04 7.08
CA ILE A 333 -0.19 6.87 6.16
C ILE A 333 0.47 8.01 6.92
N ARG A 334 1.78 8.00 7.07
CA ARG A 334 2.55 9.22 7.29
C ARG A 334 2.50 10.06 6.01
N LEU A 335 1.40 10.75 5.78
CA LEU A 335 1.38 11.80 4.78
C LEU A 335 2.16 12.98 5.35
N GLU A 336 3.42 13.14 4.93
CA GLU A 336 4.12 14.41 5.08
C GLU A 336 3.23 15.54 4.56
N LEU A 337 3.27 16.69 5.21
CA LEU A 337 2.45 17.85 4.85
C LEU A 337 2.56 18.19 3.35
N THR A 338 3.75 18.00 2.77
CA THR A 338 4.01 18.19 1.34
C THR A 338 3.23 17.20 0.46
N LYS A 339 3.13 15.93 0.89
CA LYS A 339 2.34 14.90 0.17
C LYS A 339 0.84 15.13 0.35
N LYS A 340 0.39 15.58 1.52
CA LYS A 340 -1.01 16.01 1.74
C LYS A 340 -1.38 17.14 0.78
N LEU A 341 -0.52 18.13 0.59
CA LEU A 341 -0.73 19.23 -0.34
C LEU A 341 -0.71 18.80 -1.81
N ILE A 342 0.11 17.82 -2.17
CA ILE A 342 0.12 17.26 -3.54
C ILE A 342 -1.16 16.46 -3.80
N LEU A 343 -1.61 15.65 -2.85
CA LEU A 343 -2.85 14.89 -2.98
C LEU A 343 -4.08 15.80 -3.02
N SER A 344 -4.14 16.84 -2.19
CA SER A 344 -5.25 17.81 -2.23
C SER A 344 -5.31 18.56 -3.56
N ARG A 345 -4.16 18.95 -4.15
CA ARG A 345 -4.11 19.58 -5.48
C ARG A 345 -4.53 18.65 -6.61
N ARG A 346 -4.29 17.34 -6.49
CA ARG A 346 -4.76 16.34 -7.48
C ARG A 346 -6.26 16.09 -7.41
N GLN A 347 -6.90 16.38 -6.27
CA GLN A 347 -8.35 16.24 -6.09
C GLN A 347 -9.14 17.48 -6.56
N GLU A 348 -8.48 18.63 -6.71
CA GLU A 348 -9.07 19.89 -7.16
C GLU A 348 -9.00 20.10 -8.69
N GLY A 349 -8.30 19.27 -9.42
CA GLY A 349 -8.16 19.28 -10.90
C GLY A 349 -8.88 18.10 -11.52
#